data_4a93b5b3563d3d1cc2f2c66ded72fd63
#
_entry.id   4a93b5b3563d3d1cc2f2c66ded72fd63
#
_cell.length_a   1.000
_cell.length_b   1.000
_cell.length_c   1.000
_cell.angle_alpha   90.00
_cell.angle_beta   90.00
_cell.angle_gamma   90.00
#
_symmetry.space_group_name_H-M   'P 1'
#
loop_
_entity.id
_entity.type
_entity.pdbx_description
1 polymer ?
#
loop_
_entity_poly.entity_id
_entity_poly.type
_entity_poly.pdbx_seq_one_letter_code
_entity_poly.pdbx_strand_id
1 'polypeptide(L)'
;MRSNTSTVPTFFKPSPVPPALQAPLDVETQIQHSIHLAKNGIRGLVLLGSTGEAIHLSRAERYELLSGVRKGLTDAGFPDYPIMAGILVNSVDETLEWLADAKKAGAQWGLVLAPGYFGAAANQENLLEWYTLVADLSPIPILV
;
A
#
# COMPACT_ATOMS: atom_id res chain seq x y z
N MET A 1 20.73 -1.20 -12.54
CA MET A 1 20.58 -1.52 -11.10
C MET A 1 19.33 -2.37 -10.92
N ARG A 2 19.43 -3.55 -10.35
CA ARG A 2 18.23 -4.33 -10.02
C ARG A 2 17.55 -3.65 -8.82
N SER A 3 16.30 -3.21 -8.97
CA SER A 3 15.51 -2.72 -7.84
C SER A 3 15.17 -3.92 -6.94
N ASN A 4 15.68 -3.93 -5.73
CA ASN A 4 15.39 -4.97 -4.76
C ASN A 4 14.26 -4.48 -3.84
N THR A 5 13.06 -4.36 -4.41
CA THR A 5 11.83 -3.97 -3.71
C THR A 5 11.05 -5.23 -3.37
N SER A 6 10.49 -5.30 -2.16
CA SER A 6 9.71 -6.45 -1.69
C SER A 6 8.26 -6.08 -1.39
N THR A 7 7.33 -6.89 -1.86
CA THR A 7 5.95 -6.89 -1.36
C THR A 7 5.92 -7.59 -0.01
N VAL A 8 5.16 -7.06 0.93
CA VAL A 8 5.10 -7.58 2.29
C VAL A 8 3.66 -7.90 2.72
N PRO A 9 3.46 -8.93 3.56
CA PRO A 9 2.16 -9.22 4.15
C PRO A 9 1.79 -8.15 5.17
N THR A 10 0.51 -8.06 5.50
CA THR A 10 0.01 -7.32 6.65
C THR A 10 -0.07 -8.24 7.87
N PHE A 11 0.40 -7.76 9.01
CA PHE A 11 0.37 -8.52 10.26
C PHE A 11 -0.85 -8.15 11.09
N PHE A 12 -1.47 -9.17 11.69
CA PHE A 12 -2.62 -9.04 12.57
C PHE A 12 -2.33 -9.67 13.92
N LYS A 13 -2.89 -9.08 14.98
CA LYS A 13 -2.84 -9.67 16.33
C LYS A 13 -3.75 -10.89 16.39
N PRO A 14 -3.45 -11.85 17.29
CA PRO A 14 -4.38 -12.94 17.55
C PRO A 14 -5.78 -12.39 17.86
N SER A 15 -6.80 -12.96 17.20
CA SER A 15 -8.18 -12.56 17.45
C SER A 15 -8.64 -13.06 18.81
N PRO A 16 -9.34 -12.24 19.65
CA PRO A 16 -9.94 -12.71 20.88
C PRO A 16 -11.05 -13.73 20.60
N VAL A 17 -11.39 -14.54 21.59
CA VAL A 17 -12.50 -15.52 21.50
C VAL A 17 -13.70 -14.97 22.26
N PRO A 18 -14.88 -14.86 21.65
CA PRO A 18 -15.22 -15.15 20.24
C PRO A 18 -14.47 -14.20 19.29
N PRO A 19 -14.15 -14.68 18.09
CA PRO A 19 -13.37 -13.87 17.16
C PRO A 19 -14.10 -12.57 16.84
N ALA A 20 -13.36 -11.47 16.83
CA ALA A 20 -13.83 -10.24 16.22
C ALA A 20 -14.10 -10.49 14.72
N LEU A 21 -14.98 -9.71 14.11
CA LEU A 21 -15.24 -9.82 12.66
C LEU A 21 -13.96 -9.64 11.83
N GLN A 22 -13.02 -8.88 12.37
CA GLN A 22 -11.69 -8.67 11.80
C GLN A 22 -10.65 -8.64 12.93
N ALA A 23 -9.52 -9.33 12.74
CA ALA A 23 -8.42 -9.27 13.68
C ALA A 23 -7.78 -7.86 13.65
N PRO A 24 -7.43 -7.28 14.81
CA PRO A 24 -6.76 -5.97 14.86
C PRO A 24 -5.40 -6.00 14.16
N LEU A 25 -5.01 -4.90 13.54
CA LEU A 25 -3.67 -4.75 12.97
C LEU A 25 -2.59 -4.90 14.04
N ASP A 26 -1.49 -5.54 13.66
CA ASP A 26 -0.25 -5.56 14.43
C ASP A 26 0.79 -4.63 13.77
N VAL A 27 0.58 -3.32 13.96
CA VAL A 27 1.44 -2.29 13.37
C VAL A 27 2.88 -2.40 13.91
N GLU A 28 3.04 -2.80 15.18
CA GLU A 28 4.38 -2.96 15.77
C GLU A 28 5.17 -4.07 15.07
N THR A 29 4.58 -5.24 14.87
CA THR A 29 5.21 -6.32 14.10
C THR A 29 5.50 -5.90 12.66
N GLN A 30 4.58 -5.14 12.04
CA GLN A 30 4.81 -4.60 10.69
C GLN A 30 6.03 -3.67 10.64
N ILE A 31 6.19 -2.79 11.63
CA ILE A 31 7.35 -1.89 11.75
C ILE A 31 8.64 -2.69 11.90
N GLN A 32 8.67 -3.65 12.83
CA GLN A 32 9.86 -4.47 13.08
C GLN A 32 10.26 -5.29 11.84
N HIS A 33 9.30 -5.86 11.14
CA HIS A 33 9.53 -6.56 9.89
C HIS A 33 10.11 -5.63 8.80
N SER A 34 9.55 -4.43 8.67
CA SER A 34 10.02 -3.43 7.69
C SER A 34 11.46 -3.00 7.98
N ILE A 35 11.80 -2.75 9.24
CA ILE A 35 13.16 -2.41 9.68
C ILE A 35 14.12 -3.59 9.42
N HIS A 36 13.69 -4.82 9.70
CA HIS A 36 14.47 -6.02 9.42
C HIS A 36 14.82 -6.13 7.94
N LEU A 37 13.86 -5.94 7.05
CA LEU A 37 14.09 -5.96 5.60
C LEU A 37 15.05 -4.85 5.14
N ALA A 38 14.87 -3.63 5.64
CA ALA A 38 15.75 -2.51 5.33
C ALA A 38 17.21 -2.78 5.74
N LYS A 39 17.41 -3.29 6.95
CA LYS A 39 18.75 -3.65 7.47
C LYS A 39 19.40 -4.81 6.70
N ASN A 40 18.60 -5.69 6.07
CA ASN A 40 19.10 -6.83 5.30
C ASN A 40 19.16 -6.58 3.77
N GLY A 41 19.15 -5.30 3.34
CA GLY A 41 19.47 -4.92 1.97
C GLY A 41 18.30 -4.86 1.00
N ILE A 42 17.05 -5.02 1.48
CA ILE A 42 15.88 -4.65 0.68
C ILE A 42 15.85 -3.13 0.56
N ARG A 43 15.61 -2.61 -0.63
CA ARG A 43 15.77 -1.19 -0.94
C ARG A 43 14.46 -0.40 -0.99
N GLY A 44 13.33 -1.06 -0.81
CA GLY A 44 12.01 -0.44 -0.78
C GLY A 44 10.94 -1.47 -0.48
N LEU A 45 9.80 -1.04 0.02
CA LEU A 45 8.66 -1.89 0.35
C LEU A 45 7.45 -1.52 -0.48
N VAL A 46 6.71 -2.55 -0.89
CA VAL A 46 5.32 -2.41 -1.33
C VAL A 46 4.43 -2.86 -0.18
N LEU A 47 3.78 -1.92 0.44
CA LEU A 47 2.79 -2.15 1.51
C LEU A 47 1.39 -2.15 0.90
N LEU A 48 0.49 -2.92 1.47
CA LEU A 48 -0.92 -2.91 1.06
C LEU A 48 -1.16 -3.28 -0.42
N GLY A 49 -0.30 -4.13 -0.99
CA GLY A 49 -0.60 -4.80 -2.25
C GLY A 49 -1.56 -5.98 -2.04
N SER A 50 -1.71 -6.84 -3.05
CA SER A 50 -2.52 -8.07 -2.95
C SER A 50 -2.03 -8.98 -1.81
N THR A 51 -0.72 -9.17 -1.67
CA THR A 51 -0.11 -9.92 -0.56
C THR A 51 -0.34 -9.24 0.79
N GLY A 52 -0.50 -7.92 0.81
CA GLY A 52 -0.78 -7.12 2.00
C GLY A 52 -2.26 -6.99 2.33
N GLU A 53 -3.13 -7.72 1.61
CA GLU A 53 -4.57 -7.82 1.89
C GLU A 53 -5.31 -6.47 1.99
N ALA A 54 -4.86 -5.46 1.23
CA ALA A 54 -5.34 -4.08 1.33
C ALA A 54 -6.84 -3.91 1.21
N ILE A 55 -7.51 -4.76 0.39
CA ILE A 55 -8.96 -4.69 0.18
C ILE A 55 -9.78 -5.10 1.41
N HIS A 56 -9.15 -5.78 2.38
CA HIS A 56 -9.79 -6.20 3.63
C HIS A 56 -9.62 -5.17 4.75
N LEU A 57 -8.81 -4.13 4.54
CA LEU A 57 -8.55 -3.09 5.51
C LEU A 57 -9.44 -1.87 5.28
N SER A 58 -9.92 -1.30 6.36
CA SER A 58 -10.59 0.01 6.33
C SER A 58 -9.61 1.12 5.93
N ARG A 59 -10.14 2.27 5.52
CA ARG A 59 -9.34 3.47 5.23
C ARG A 59 -8.43 3.87 6.40
N ALA A 60 -8.97 3.83 7.63
CA ALA A 60 -8.22 4.17 8.84
C ALA A 60 -7.05 3.21 9.07
N GLU A 61 -7.27 1.91 8.93
CA GLU A 61 -6.24 0.89 9.09
C GLU A 61 -5.14 1.00 8.04
N ARG A 62 -5.49 1.27 6.78
CA ARG A 62 -4.48 1.52 5.73
C ARG A 62 -3.61 2.72 6.06
N TYR A 63 -4.21 3.81 6.51
CA TYR A 63 -3.48 5.01 6.91
C TYR A 63 -2.59 4.76 8.12
N GLU A 64 -3.11 4.10 9.16
CA GLU A 64 -2.38 3.73 10.37
C GLU A 64 -1.15 2.88 10.05
N LEU A 65 -1.30 1.85 9.22
CA LEU A 65 -0.21 0.97 8.84
C LEU A 65 0.89 1.71 8.07
N LEU A 66 0.52 2.49 7.05
CA LEU A 66 1.49 3.24 6.23
C LEU A 66 2.23 4.28 7.08
N SER A 67 1.52 5.09 7.85
CA SER A 67 2.11 6.14 8.69
C SER A 67 2.95 5.56 9.82
N GLY A 68 2.52 4.46 10.42
CA GLY A 68 3.27 3.73 11.44
C GLY A 68 4.59 3.19 10.90
N VAL A 69 4.56 2.52 9.75
CA VAL A 69 5.79 2.01 9.10
C VAL A 69 6.73 3.16 8.70
N ARG A 70 6.21 4.25 8.13
CA ARG A 70 7.02 5.42 7.80
C ARG A 70 7.73 5.97 9.04
N LYS A 71 6.96 6.17 10.11
CA LYS A 71 7.51 6.66 11.38
C LYS A 71 8.58 5.70 11.93
N GLY A 72 8.27 4.41 12.01
CA GLY A 72 9.21 3.40 12.54
C GLY A 72 10.51 3.31 11.76
N LEU A 73 10.45 3.37 10.42
CA LEU A 73 11.64 3.41 9.56
C LEU A 73 12.46 4.69 9.80
N THR A 74 11.81 5.84 9.93
CA THR A 74 12.47 7.12 10.22
C THR A 74 13.20 7.06 11.56
N ASP A 75 12.54 6.58 12.62
CA ASP A 75 13.10 6.44 13.96
C ASP A 75 14.28 5.45 14.00
N ALA A 76 14.27 4.45 13.11
CA ALA A 76 15.34 3.46 12.95
C ALA A 76 16.51 3.91 12.07
N GLY A 77 16.54 5.18 11.61
CA GLY A 77 17.61 5.75 10.79
C GLY A 77 17.43 5.60 9.27
N PHE A 78 16.21 5.31 8.81
CA PHE A 78 15.83 5.17 7.39
C PHE A 78 14.76 6.21 6.98
N PRO A 79 14.99 7.54 7.12
CA PRO A 79 13.95 8.55 6.92
C PRO A 79 13.43 8.59 5.47
N ASP A 80 14.31 8.36 4.49
CA ASP A 80 13.98 8.42 3.06
C ASP A 80 13.75 7.04 2.44
N TYR A 81 13.50 6.01 3.27
CA TYR A 81 13.32 4.66 2.78
C TYR A 81 12.11 4.56 1.85
N PRO A 82 12.27 4.00 0.64
CA PRO A 82 11.21 3.96 -0.35
C PRO A 82 10.01 3.11 0.09
N ILE A 83 8.82 3.71 0.11
CA ILE A 83 7.55 3.05 0.37
C ILE A 83 6.62 3.29 -0.82
N MET A 84 6.09 2.23 -1.38
CA MET A 84 5.04 2.19 -2.38
C MET A 84 3.77 1.65 -1.73
N ALA A 85 2.65 2.34 -1.87
CA ALA A 85 1.36 1.90 -1.36
C ALA A 85 0.56 1.20 -2.46
N GLY A 86 0.03 0.02 -2.18
CA GLY A 86 -0.93 -0.65 -3.07
C GLY A 86 -2.29 0.05 -3.06
N ILE A 87 -2.85 0.25 -4.25
CA ILE A 87 -4.13 0.91 -4.50
C ILE A 87 -4.99 -0.07 -5.30
N LEU A 88 -5.95 -0.70 -4.64
CA LEU A 88 -6.72 -1.83 -5.15
C LEU A 88 -8.22 -1.51 -5.12
N VAL A 89 -8.65 -0.59 -5.97
CA VAL A 89 -10.05 -0.12 -6.05
C VAL A 89 -10.50 0.01 -7.51
N ASN A 90 -11.78 0.20 -7.75
CA ASN A 90 -12.34 0.18 -9.10
C ASN A 90 -12.69 1.58 -9.64
N SER A 91 -13.01 2.56 -8.81
CA SER A 91 -13.36 3.90 -9.25
C SER A 91 -12.16 4.84 -9.29
N VAL A 92 -12.18 5.81 -10.19
CA VAL A 92 -11.14 6.84 -10.29
C VAL A 92 -11.08 7.68 -9.00
N ASP A 93 -12.23 8.14 -8.52
CA ASP A 93 -12.30 9.00 -7.33
C ASP A 93 -11.71 8.32 -6.09
N GLU A 94 -12.08 7.06 -5.85
CA GLU A 94 -11.54 6.29 -4.73
C GLU A 94 -10.03 6.00 -4.91
N THR A 95 -9.59 5.75 -6.14
CA THR A 95 -8.16 5.59 -6.45
C THR A 95 -7.38 6.84 -6.07
N LEU A 96 -7.87 8.02 -6.45
CA LEU A 96 -7.23 9.30 -6.12
C LEU A 96 -7.28 9.58 -4.61
N GLU A 97 -8.36 9.21 -3.94
CA GLU A 97 -8.47 9.32 -2.48
C GLU A 97 -7.44 8.44 -1.76
N TRP A 98 -7.27 7.18 -2.18
CA TRP A 98 -6.26 6.29 -1.60
C TRP A 98 -4.84 6.78 -1.87
N LEU A 99 -4.56 7.31 -3.06
CA LEU A 99 -3.27 7.92 -3.40
C LEU A 99 -2.98 9.16 -2.54
N ALA A 100 -3.99 9.99 -2.30
CA ALA A 100 -3.85 11.17 -1.44
C ALA A 100 -3.58 10.78 0.03
N ASP A 101 -4.26 9.77 0.54
CA ASP A 101 -4.02 9.25 1.89
C ASP A 101 -2.64 8.59 2.01
N ALA A 102 -2.22 7.82 1.01
CA ALA A 102 -0.90 7.22 0.96
C ALA A 102 0.21 8.29 0.99
N LYS A 103 0.06 9.36 0.20
CA LYS A 103 0.97 10.51 0.26
C LYS A 103 1.06 11.13 1.65
N LYS A 104 -0.08 11.40 2.29
CA LYS A 104 -0.15 11.96 3.66
C LYS A 104 0.49 11.03 4.68
N ALA A 105 0.36 9.72 4.49
CA ALA A 105 0.98 8.72 5.35
C ALA A 105 2.48 8.49 5.08
N GLY A 106 3.06 9.16 4.06
CA GLY A 106 4.49 9.14 3.77
C GLY A 106 4.93 8.13 2.71
N ALA A 107 4.02 7.55 1.92
CA ALA A 107 4.38 6.81 0.71
C ALA A 107 4.81 7.78 -0.41
N GLN A 108 5.80 7.37 -1.20
CA GLN A 108 6.32 8.15 -2.31
C GLN A 108 5.74 7.71 -3.67
N TRP A 109 5.19 6.52 -3.76
CA TRP A 109 4.59 5.95 -4.97
C TRP A 109 3.31 5.18 -4.66
N GLY A 110 2.42 5.09 -5.66
CA GLY A 110 1.28 4.19 -5.66
C GLY A 110 1.50 3.03 -6.62
N LEU A 111 1.25 1.78 -6.19
CA LEU A 111 1.10 0.63 -7.05
C LEU A 111 -0.40 0.48 -7.34
N VAL A 112 -0.83 0.92 -8.52
CA VAL A 112 -2.25 1.01 -8.87
C VAL A 112 -2.64 -0.20 -9.71
N LEU A 113 -3.47 -1.09 -9.15
CA LEU A 113 -3.97 -2.25 -9.87
C LEU A 113 -5.13 -1.86 -10.79
N ALA A 114 -5.26 -2.62 -11.89
CA ALA A 114 -6.36 -2.44 -12.82
C ALA A 114 -7.72 -2.64 -12.12
N PRO A 115 -8.75 -1.83 -12.44
CA PRO A 115 -10.10 -2.09 -11.97
C PRO A 115 -10.58 -3.44 -12.56
N GLY A 116 -10.88 -4.40 -11.70
CA GLY A 116 -11.11 -5.78 -12.12
C GLY A 116 -12.53 -6.30 -11.90
N TYR A 117 -13.39 -5.56 -11.22
CA TYR A 117 -14.72 -6.06 -10.87
C TYR A 117 -15.58 -6.38 -12.12
N PHE A 118 -15.56 -5.50 -13.11
CA PHE A 118 -16.21 -5.72 -14.41
C PHE A 118 -15.17 -6.12 -15.46
N GLY A 119 -14.64 -7.35 -15.38
CA GLY A 119 -13.55 -7.82 -16.24
C GLY A 119 -13.72 -7.60 -17.72
N ALA A 120 -14.95 -7.71 -18.25
CA ALA A 120 -15.22 -7.45 -19.66
C ALA A 120 -15.06 -5.97 -20.06
N ALA A 121 -15.20 -5.03 -19.11
CA ALA A 121 -14.97 -3.61 -19.35
C ALA A 121 -13.49 -3.22 -19.19
N ALA A 122 -12.66 -4.07 -18.61
CA ALA A 122 -11.22 -3.84 -18.44
C ALA A 122 -10.43 -4.23 -19.71
N ASN A 123 -10.90 -3.79 -20.87
CA ASN A 123 -10.19 -3.96 -22.14
C ASN A 123 -9.02 -2.94 -22.26
N GLN A 124 -8.13 -3.11 -23.23
CA GLN A 124 -6.92 -2.31 -23.37
C GLN A 124 -7.22 -0.82 -23.56
N GLU A 125 -8.24 -0.46 -24.30
CA GLU A 125 -8.62 0.93 -24.57
C GLU A 125 -9.09 1.62 -23.29
N ASN A 126 -10.04 1.01 -22.58
CA ASN A 126 -10.56 1.52 -21.32
C ASN A 126 -9.48 1.59 -20.22
N LEU A 127 -8.58 0.61 -20.16
CA LEU A 127 -7.47 0.64 -19.21
C LEU A 127 -6.48 1.77 -19.52
N LEU A 128 -6.17 2.00 -20.79
CA LEU A 128 -5.30 3.11 -21.18
C LEU A 128 -5.89 4.46 -20.76
N GLU A 129 -7.15 4.68 -21.04
CA GLU A 129 -7.86 5.89 -20.65
C GLU A 129 -7.91 6.06 -19.12
N TRP A 130 -8.27 5.00 -18.43
CA TRP A 130 -8.35 4.99 -16.97
C TRP A 130 -7.00 5.30 -16.31
N TYR A 131 -5.92 4.61 -16.72
CA TYR A 131 -4.59 4.86 -16.17
C TYR A 131 -4.04 6.23 -16.53
N THR A 132 -4.32 6.73 -17.73
CA THR A 132 -3.94 8.09 -18.13
C THR A 132 -4.58 9.11 -17.20
N LEU A 133 -5.89 9.00 -16.98
CA LEU A 133 -6.62 9.90 -16.10
C LEU A 133 -6.10 9.84 -14.66
N VAL A 134 -5.88 8.63 -14.13
CA VAL A 134 -5.34 8.46 -12.77
C VAL A 134 -3.94 9.03 -12.66
N ALA A 135 -3.07 8.81 -13.65
CA ALA A 135 -1.70 9.32 -13.64
C ALA A 135 -1.65 10.87 -13.67
N ASP A 136 -2.50 11.47 -14.50
CA ASP A 136 -2.56 12.94 -14.66
C ASP A 136 -3.05 13.64 -13.37
N LEU A 137 -3.94 12.99 -12.62
CA LEU A 137 -4.55 13.56 -11.41
C LEU A 137 -3.89 13.08 -10.10
N SER A 138 -3.02 12.09 -10.16
CA SER A 138 -2.39 11.51 -8.97
C SER A 138 -1.45 12.49 -8.26
N PRO A 139 -1.54 12.62 -6.92
CA PRO A 139 -0.65 13.47 -6.15
C PRO A 139 0.77 12.89 -5.95
N ILE A 140 1.01 11.64 -6.36
CA ILE A 140 2.30 10.94 -6.33
C ILE A 140 2.45 10.09 -7.61
N PRO A 141 3.68 9.79 -8.05
CA PRO A 141 3.90 8.88 -9.17
C PRO A 141 3.25 7.52 -8.96
N ILE A 142 2.72 6.95 -10.02
CA ILE A 142 2.11 5.61 -9.99
C ILE A 142 2.94 4.59 -10.77
N LEU A 143 2.85 3.35 -10.35
CA LEU A 143 3.29 2.15 -11.06
C LEU A 143 2.03 1.34 -11.39
N VAL A 144 1.98 0.78 -12.61
CA VAL A 144 0.89 -0.07 -13.11
C VAL A 144 1.37 -1.49 -13.35
#